data_2674fa7ff495ec1c3cc0dc8b53552b94
#
_entry.id   2674fa7ff495ec1c3cc0dc8b53552b94
#
_cell.length_a   1.000
_cell.length_b   1.000
_cell.length_c   1.000
_cell.angle_alpha   90.00
_cell.angle_beta   90.00
_cell.angle_gamma   90.00
#
_symmetry.space_group_name_H-M   'P 1'
#
loop_
_entity.id
_entity.type
_entity.pdbx_description
1 polymer ?
#
loop_
_entity_poly.entity_id
_entity_poly.type
_entity_poly.pdbx_seq_one_letter_code
_entity_poly.pdbx_strand_id
1 'polypeptide(L)'
;AGNVEVSVILVHPSEGIQVLKRIRDERPDKVYFQSKFRSGTTTEETQCNLCLPDDLPICNFTDLKTGEPWFCYKPKKLPCSARVNHARGGYQNGLLMTEESRFFQSKVNLQKPILPSGPDYVTVEASSRAGASLGQCVRGMSLTSPSGFYYKDQWMLTQCNIRRFNTPTSIIDCLQGKVVHLLGDSTIRQWFEYLDEFLPDLTKFDFGETKKNGPYTAVDIANKIMVKYRCHGPPIEFSDVSSQHLHYIANELDEIRGGKNSVIAITIWAHFSTFPVEVYIRRLQNIRRSIVQLLNRSPDTQIIMKTANVRALKPEHSIFHNDWNCFQLDSVLKKMFKDINVAFVDAWEMTIAHYLPHDIHP
;
A
#
# COMPACT_ATOMS: atom_id res chain seq x y z
N ALA A 1 -20.14 17.96 24.57
CA ALA A 1 -21.32 17.30 25.08
C ALA A 1 -22.43 17.39 24.05
N GLY A 2 -23.21 16.35 23.90
CA GLY A 2 -24.33 16.28 22.96
C GLY A 2 -24.62 14.83 22.53
N ASN A 3 -25.60 14.67 21.65
CA ASN A 3 -25.92 13.36 21.10
C ASN A 3 -25.01 13.07 19.91
N VAL A 4 -24.41 11.88 19.91
CA VAL A 4 -23.56 11.36 18.83
C VAL A 4 -24.27 10.18 18.18
N GLU A 5 -24.53 10.27 16.88
CA GLU A 5 -25.12 9.19 16.10
C GLU A 5 -24.16 8.01 16.03
N VAL A 6 -24.70 6.79 16.16
CA VAL A 6 -23.95 5.54 16.04
C VAL A 6 -24.39 4.83 14.77
N SER A 7 -23.48 4.68 13.81
CA SER A 7 -23.70 3.93 12.58
C SER A 7 -22.91 2.64 12.60
N VAL A 8 -23.58 1.52 12.31
CA VAL A 8 -22.96 0.19 12.21
C VAL A 8 -23.22 -0.37 10.81
N ILE A 9 -22.18 -0.80 10.14
CA ILE A 9 -22.26 -1.34 8.79
C ILE A 9 -21.60 -2.72 8.76
N LEU A 10 -22.36 -3.73 8.30
CA LEU A 10 -21.80 -5.04 7.98
C LEU A 10 -21.04 -4.94 6.66
N VAL A 11 -19.70 -5.01 6.73
CA VAL A 11 -18.85 -4.94 5.52
C VAL A 11 -18.96 -6.22 4.71
N HIS A 12 -18.78 -7.38 5.34
CA HIS A 12 -18.94 -8.71 4.74
C HIS A 12 -19.60 -9.67 5.73
N PRO A 13 -20.50 -10.57 5.28
CA PRO A 13 -20.97 -11.67 6.12
C PRO A 13 -19.87 -12.71 6.33
N SER A 14 -19.96 -13.50 7.39
CA SER A 14 -18.99 -14.55 7.71
C SER A 14 -18.81 -15.57 6.59
N GLU A 15 -19.89 -15.94 5.93
CA GLU A 15 -19.89 -16.84 4.78
C GLU A 15 -19.16 -16.22 3.58
N GLY A 16 -19.37 -14.93 3.32
CA GLY A 16 -18.66 -14.19 2.29
C GLY A 16 -17.16 -14.16 2.56
N ILE A 17 -16.75 -14.00 3.82
CA ILE A 17 -15.33 -14.06 4.21
C ILE A 17 -14.72 -15.43 3.91
N GLN A 18 -15.43 -16.53 4.15
CA GLN A 18 -14.95 -17.88 3.81
C GLN A 18 -14.74 -18.04 2.30
N VAL A 19 -15.66 -17.50 1.49
CA VAL A 19 -15.52 -17.48 0.03
C VAL A 19 -14.31 -16.65 -0.40
N LEU A 20 -14.14 -15.45 0.16
CA LEU A 20 -12.97 -14.60 -0.14
C LEU A 20 -11.65 -15.27 0.20
N LYS A 21 -11.61 -15.99 1.34
CA LYS A 21 -10.43 -16.74 1.77
C LYS A 21 -10.16 -17.90 0.79
N ARG A 22 -11.15 -18.72 0.45
CA ARG A 22 -11.02 -19.80 -0.53
C ARG A 22 -10.48 -19.29 -1.87
N ILE A 23 -11.11 -18.25 -2.42
CA ILE A 23 -10.70 -17.67 -3.71
C ILE A 23 -9.28 -17.12 -3.64
N ARG A 24 -8.88 -16.49 -2.54
CA ARG A 24 -7.52 -15.98 -2.37
C ARG A 24 -6.49 -17.11 -2.34
N ASP A 25 -6.77 -18.16 -1.59
CA ASP A 25 -5.79 -19.21 -1.29
C ASP A 25 -5.71 -20.26 -2.43
N GLU A 26 -6.86 -20.59 -3.07
CA GLU A 26 -6.92 -21.61 -4.12
C GLU A 26 -6.76 -21.05 -5.54
N ARG A 27 -7.00 -19.74 -5.73
CA ARG A 27 -6.95 -19.09 -7.04
C ARG A 27 -5.98 -17.89 -7.04
N PRO A 28 -4.67 -18.13 -6.84
CA PRO A 28 -3.65 -17.09 -6.90
C PRO A 28 -3.51 -16.46 -8.29
N ASP A 29 -4.05 -17.12 -9.31
CA ASP A 29 -4.12 -16.67 -10.70
C ASP A 29 -5.34 -15.79 -11.03
N LYS A 30 -6.24 -15.55 -10.07
CA LYS A 30 -7.46 -14.76 -10.30
C LYS A 30 -7.22 -13.34 -10.84
N VAL A 31 -6.06 -12.78 -10.52
CA VAL A 31 -5.48 -11.66 -11.23
C VAL A 31 -4.28 -12.21 -11.98
N TYR A 32 -4.27 -12.09 -13.30
CA TYR A 32 -3.17 -12.52 -14.12
C TYR A 32 -2.41 -11.34 -14.70
N PHE A 33 -1.16 -11.56 -15.00
CA PHE A 33 -0.24 -10.56 -15.53
C PHE A 33 0.25 -10.99 -16.90
N GLN A 34 0.79 -10.03 -17.63
CA GLN A 34 1.32 -10.23 -18.96
C GLN A 34 2.67 -9.53 -19.10
N SER A 35 3.49 -10.05 -19.99
CA SER A 35 4.71 -9.38 -20.43
C SER A 35 4.84 -9.44 -21.94
N LYS A 36 5.27 -8.33 -22.52
CA LYS A 36 5.68 -8.25 -23.92
C LYS A 36 7.12 -8.63 -24.04
N PHE A 37 7.40 -9.38 -25.09
CA PHE A 37 8.73 -9.75 -25.54
C PHE A 37 8.92 -9.17 -26.93
N ARG A 38 10.01 -8.46 -27.19
CA ARG A 38 10.23 -7.77 -28.46
C ARG A 38 11.68 -7.89 -28.91
N SER A 39 11.89 -8.24 -30.18
CA SER A 39 13.16 -8.21 -30.86
C SER A 39 12.95 -7.75 -32.31
N GLY A 40 13.52 -6.61 -32.67
CA GLY A 40 13.25 -5.95 -33.94
C GLY A 40 11.76 -5.66 -34.14
N THR A 41 11.18 -6.18 -35.21
CA THR A 41 9.76 -6.05 -35.55
C THR A 41 8.87 -7.13 -34.92
N THR A 42 9.45 -8.17 -34.37
CA THR A 42 8.69 -9.29 -33.76
C THR A 42 8.32 -8.96 -32.34
N THR A 43 7.03 -9.07 -32.01
CA THR A 43 6.48 -8.90 -30.68
C THR A 43 5.60 -10.09 -30.34
N GLU A 44 5.77 -10.62 -29.13
CA GLU A 44 4.90 -11.63 -28.55
C GLU A 44 4.52 -11.21 -27.13
N GLU A 45 3.35 -11.66 -26.67
CA GLU A 45 2.85 -11.40 -25.32
C GLU A 45 2.52 -12.72 -24.66
N THR A 46 2.95 -12.91 -23.41
CA THR A 46 2.66 -14.13 -22.64
C THR A 46 2.20 -13.80 -21.24
N GLN A 47 1.42 -14.73 -20.68
CA GLN A 47 0.96 -14.64 -19.32
C GLN A 47 2.09 -14.87 -18.33
N CYS A 48 2.07 -14.13 -17.23
CA CYS A 48 3.03 -14.21 -16.13
C CYS A 48 2.31 -14.32 -14.78
N ASN A 49 2.92 -15.01 -13.83
CA ASN A 49 2.46 -15.04 -12.43
C ASN A 49 3.58 -15.57 -11.51
N LEU A 50 3.29 -15.59 -10.20
CA LEU A 50 4.11 -16.23 -9.17
C LEU A 50 4.15 -17.76 -9.32
N CYS A 51 3.08 -18.35 -9.85
CA CYS A 51 2.94 -19.77 -10.19
C CYS A 51 2.16 -19.86 -11.49
N LEU A 52 2.62 -20.67 -12.41
CA LEU A 52 1.93 -20.97 -13.67
C LEU A 52 1.50 -22.44 -13.63
N PRO A 53 0.21 -22.74 -13.86
CA PRO A 53 -0.35 -24.07 -13.60
C PRO A 53 -0.03 -25.14 -14.65
N ASP A 54 0.40 -24.75 -15.85
CA ASP A 54 0.62 -25.67 -16.96
C ASP A 54 2.09 -26.08 -17.09
N ASP A 55 2.34 -27.28 -17.60
CA ASP A 55 3.67 -27.83 -17.90
C ASP A 55 4.31 -27.22 -19.16
N LEU A 56 3.92 -26.02 -19.53
CA LEU A 56 4.49 -25.30 -20.66
C LEU A 56 5.87 -24.72 -20.31
N PRO A 57 6.75 -24.58 -21.29
CA PRO A 57 8.05 -23.93 -21.06
C PRO A 57 7.87 -22.52 -20.49
N ILE A 58 8.68 -22.20 -19.47
CA ILE A 58 8.62 -20.91 -18.76
C ILE A 58 9.94 -20.15 -18.86
N CYS A 59 9.82 -18.84 -18.78
CA CYS A 59 10.90 -17.91 -18.49
C CYS A 59 10.92 -17.62 -17.01
N ASN A 60 12.05 -17.86 -16.35
CA ASN A 60 12.23 -17.57 -14.93
C ASN A 60 12.83 -16.18 -14.74
N PHE A 61 12.09 -15.30 -14.06
CA PHE A 61 12.46 -13.93 -13.70
C PHE A 61 12.54 -13.76 -12.19
N THR A 62 12.76 -14.82 -11.45
CA THR A 62 12.99 -14.77 -10.00
C THR A 62 14.11 -13.79 -9.68
N ASP A 63 13.86 -12.89 -8.74
CA ASP A 63 14.89 -11.95 -8.29
C ASP A 63 16.01 -12.66 -7.55
N LEU A 64 17.25 -12.54 -8.07
CA LEU A 64 18.39 -13.30 -7.56
C LEU A 64 18.81 -12.88 -6.14
N LYS A 65 18.56 -11.64 -5.74
CA LYS A 65 18.94 -11.13 -4.40
C LYS A 65 17.95 -11.54 -3.32
N THR A 66 16.65 -11.44 -3.63
CA THR A 66 15.58 -11.72 -2.66
C THR A 66 15.01 -13.13 -2.74
N GLY A 67 15.25 -13.83 -3.86
CA GLY A 67 14.65 -15.13 -4.15
C GLY A 67 13.15 -15.06 -4.44
N GLU A 68 12.59 -13.86 -4.71
CA GLU A 68 11.17 -13.70 -4.98
C GLU A 68 10.81 -14.19 -6.37
N PRO A 69 9.92 -15.18 -6.49
CA PRO A 69 9.63 -15.84 -7.76
C PRO A 69 8.81 -14.93 -8.68
N TRP A 70 9.12 -14.99 -9.96
CA TRP A 70 8.29 -14.43 -11.02
C TRP A 70 8.52 -15.21 -12.30
N PHE A 71 7.46 -15.70 -12.93
CA PHE A 71 7.53 -16.53 -14.12
C PHE A 71 6.62 -16.00 -15.22
N CYS A 72 7.01 -16.19 -16.49
CA CYS A 72 6.14 -16.00 -17.66
C CYS A 72 6.19 -17.24 -18.53
N TYR A 73 5.12 -17.59 -19.23
CA TYR A 73 5.23 -18.59 -20.29
C TYR A 73 6.25 -18.13 -21.33
N LYS A 74 7.06 -19.07 -21.81
CA LYS A 74 8.08 -18.77 -22.82
C LYS A 74 7.41 -18.41 -24.16
N PRO A 75 7.77 -17.28 -24.79
CA PRO A 75 7.33 -16.96 -26.15
C PRO A 75 7.73 -18.05 -27.15
N LYS A 76 6.94 -18.21 -28.21
CA LYS A 76 7.20 -19.25 -29.23
C LYS A 76 8.44 -18.96 -30.08
N LYS A 77 8.66 -17.68 -30.41
CA LYS A 77 9.71 -17.23 -31.34
C LYS A 77 10.83 -16.43 -30.66
N LEU A 78 10.57 -15.86 -29.48
CA LEU A 78 11.49 -14.95 -28.81
C LEU A 78 12.15 -15.59 -27.60
N PRO A 79 13.40 -15.21 -27.26
CA PRO A 79 14.06 -15.66 -26.04
C PRO A 79 13.48 -14.93 -24.81
N CYS A 80 13.69 -15.49 -23.62
CA CYS A 80 13.27 -14.88 -22.36
C CYS A 80 13.90 -13.49 -22.13
N SER A 81 15.13 -13.27 -22.62
CA SER A 81 15.83 -11.99 -22.52
C SER A 81 15.19 -10.86 -23.33
N ALA A 82 14.26 -11.18 -24.24
CA ALA A 82 13.53 -10.19 -25.04
C ALA A 82 12.37 -9.52 -24.28
N ARG A 83 12.17 -9.83 -22.98
CA ARG A 83 11.14 -9.20 -22.14
C ARG A 83 11.36 -7.69 -22.02
N VAL A 84 10.31 -6.90 -22.29
CA VAL A 84 10.39 -5.42 -22.25
C VAL A 84 9.53 -4.78 -21.20
N ASN A 85 8.48 -5.48 -20.70
CA ASN A 85 7.60 -4.91 -19.71
C ASN A 85 6.99 -5.93 -18.73
N HIS A 86 6.23 -5.40 -17.81
CA HIS A 86 5.29 -6.08 -16.93
C HIS A 86 3.97 -5.31 -16.94
N ALA A 87 2.84 -6.00 -17.06
CA ALA A 87 1.52 -5.39 -17.06
C ALA A 87 0.51 -6.30 -16.34
N ARG A 88 -0.54 -5.68 -15.78
CA ARG A 88 -1.74 -6.43 -15.38
C ARG A 88 -2.45 -6.89 -16.66
N GLY A 89 -2.66 -8.19 -16.79
CA GLY A 89 -3.38 -8.78 -17.93
C GLY A 89 -4.89 -8.67 -17.75
N GLY A 90 -5.41 -8.99 -16.58
CA GLY A 90 -6.83 -8.93 -16.30
C GLY A 90 -7.25 -9.75 -15.08
N TYR A 91 -8.55 -10.03 -15.03
CA TYR A 91 -9.19 -10.78 -13.96
C TYR A 91 -9.83 -12.06 -14.51
N GLN A 92 -9.74 -13.16 -13.75
CA GLN A 92 -10.43 -14.39 -14.09
C GLN A 92 -11.93 -14.28 -13.79
N ASN A 93 -12.74 -14.88 -14.65
CA ASN A 93 -14.19 -14.95 -14.49
C ASN A 93 -14.59 -16.27 -13.79
N GLY A 94 -15.84 -16.34 -13.31
CA GLY A 94 -16.41 -17.60 -12.79
C GLY A 94 -15.76 -18.07 -11.47
N LEU A 95 -15.29 -17.17 -10.64
CA LEU A 95 -14.66 -17.52 -9.35
C LEU A 95 -15.68 -17.89 -8.26
N LEU A 96 -16.90 -17.38 -8.37
CA LEU A 96 -18.00 -17.65 -7.46
C LEU A 96 -18.83 -18.84 -7.97
N MET A 97 -19.24 -19.71 -7.06
CA MET A 97 -20.33 -20.66 -7.31
C MET A 97 -21.66 -19.90 -7.33
N THR A 98 -22.70 -20.51 -7.95
CA THR A 98 -23.99 -19.84 -8.13
C THR A 98 -24.59 -19.35 -6.81
N GLU A 99 -24.53 -20.19 -5.77
CA GLU A 99 -25.05 -19.88 -4.43
C GLU A 99 -24.20 -18.86 -3.66
N GLU A 100 -22.93 -18.68 -4.02
CA GLU A 100 -22.02 -17.74 -3.33
C GLU A 100 -22.26 -16.29 -3.74
N SER A 101 -22.77 -16.05 -4.93
CA SER A 101 -23.01 -14.70 -5.46
C SER A 101 -23.92 -13.85 -4.57
N ARG A 102 -24.84 -14.49 -3.84
CA ARG A 102 -25.75 -13.82 -2.87
C ARG A 102 -25.00 -13.10 -1.76
N PHE A 103 -23.83 -13.59 -1.35
CA PHE A 103 -23.04 -12.97 -0.26
C PHE A 103 -22.38 -11.66 -0.68
N PHE A 104 -22.33 -11.36 -1.97
CA PHE A 104 -21.70 -10.17 -2.52
C PHE A 104 -22.70 -9.14 -3.09
N GLN A 105 -23.98 -9.23 -2.70
CA GLN A 105 -25.00 -8.26 -3.10
C GLN A 105 -24.89 -6.99 -2.25
N SER A 106 -24.73 -5.86 -2.93
CA SER A 106 -24.63 -4.55 -2.29
C SER A 106 -25.88 -4.20 -1.49
N LYS A 107 -25.70 -3.63 -0.29
CA LYS A 107 -26.76 -3.24 0.66
C LYS A 107 -27.62 -4.39 1.19
N VAL A 108 -27.38 -5.61 0.75
CA VAL A 108 -28.03 -6.83 1.25
C VAL A 108 -27.10 -7.59 2.18
N ASN A 109 -25.90 -7.91 1.68
CA ASN A 109 -24.87 -8.65 2.40
C ASN A 109 -23.52 -7.90 2.42
N LEU A 110 -23.28 -6.99 1.46
CA LEU A 110 -22.12 -6.08 1.48
C LEU A 110 -22.57 -4.69 1.90
N GLN A 111 -21.83 -4.07 2.81
CA GLN A 111 -22.07 -2.71 3.28
C GLN A 111 -23.52 -2.49 3.73
N LYS A 112 -24.07 -3.49 4.41
CA LYS A 112 -25.45 -3.45 4.90
C LYS A 112 -25.51 -2.65 6.19
N PRO A 113 -26.30 -1.55 6.28
CA PRO A 113 -26.56 -0.89 7.55
C PRO A 113 -27.25 -1.84 8.53
N ILE A 114 -26.75 -1.88 9.74
CA ILE A 114 -27.37 -2.61 10.86
C ILE A 114 -28.15 -1.58 11.67
N LEU A 115 -29.47 -1.67 11.60
CA LEU A 115 -30.34 -0.74 12.32
C LEU A 115 -30.35 -1.10 13.82
N PRO A 116 -30.29 -0.10 14.71
CA PRO A 116 -30.41 -0.33 16.15
C PRO A 116 -31.82 -0.79 16.53
N SER A 117 -31.93 -1.54 17.60
CA SER A 117 -33.22 -1.91 18.21
C SER A 117 -33.76 -0.85 19.14
N GLY A 118 -33.03 0.26 19.35
CA GLY A 118 -33.35 1.38 20.22
C GLY A 118 -32.87 2.71 19.61
N PRO A 119 -32.54 3.71 20.42
CA PRO A 119 -31.99 4.96 19.93
C PRO A 119 -30.70 4.73 19.14
N ASP A 120 -30.55 5.46 18.05
CA ASP A 120 -29.35 5.42 17.17
C ASP A 120 -28.28 6.42 17.63
N TYR A 121 -28.37 6.92 18.82
CA TYR A 121 -27.41 7.87 19.37
C TYR A 121 -26.96 7.51 20.78
N VAL A 122 -25.78 8.03 21.13
CA VAL A 122 -25.24 8.01 22.49
C VAL A 122 -25.07 9.44 22.96
N THR A 123 -25.59 9.74 24.17
CA THR A 123 -25.37 11.04 24.77
C THR A 123 -24.00 11.12 25.41
N VAL A 124 -23.18 12.06 24.92
CA VAL A 124 -21.88 12.38 25.48
C VAL A 124 -21.97 13.55 26.40
N GLU A 125 -21.69 13.35 27.68
CA GLU A 125 -21.67 14.40 28.69
C GLU A 125 -20.34 15.18 28.68
N ALA A 126 -20.39 16.43 29.11
CA ALA A 126 -19.18 17.22 29.29
C ALA A 126 -18.34 16.62 30.42
N SER A 127 -17.07 16.35 30.14
CA SER A 127 -16.13 15.89 31.18
C SER A 127 -15.88 17.02 32.19
N SER A 128 -16.09 16.74 33.47
CA SER A 128 -15.70 17.63 34.56
C SER A 128 -14.18 17.64 34.80
N ARG A 129 -13.46 16.72 34.20
CA ARG A 129 -12.00 16.70 34.27
C ARG A 129 -11.43 17.63 33.20
N ALA A 130 -10.72 18.68 33.63
CA ALA A 130 -9.86 19.43 32.73
C ALA A 130 -8.95 18.44 32.02
N GLY A 131 -9.07 18.35 30.72
CA GLY A 131 -8.26 17.41 29.93
C GLY A 131 -6.78 17.68 30.17
N ALA A 132 -6.04 16.67 30.59
CA ALA A 132 -4.58 16.78 30.64
C ALA A 132 -4.08 17.17 29.25
N SER A 133 -3.22 18.18 29.16
CA SER A 133 -2.60 18.56 27.90
C SER A 133 -1.83 17.36 27.34
N LEU A 134 -2.27 16.88 26.17
CA LEU A 134 -1.58 15.80 25.49
C LEU A 134 -0.19 16.26 25.01
N GLY A 135 0.83 15.49 25.29
CA GLY A 135 2.16 15.71 24.72
C GLY A 135 2.21 15.51 23.21
N GLN A 136 3.31 15.91 22.58
CA GLN A 136 3.54 15.63 21.16
C GLN A 136 3.70 14.13 20.93
N CYS A 137 3.24 13.64 19.76
CA CYS A 137 3.45 12.27 19.37
C CYS A 137 4.96 12.01 19.19
N VAL A 138 5.43 10.91 19.73
CA VAL A 138 6.83 10.51 19.64
C VAL A 138 6.95 9.14 18.94
N ARG A 139 8.11 8.90 18.32
CA ARG A 139 8.41 7.64 17.66
C ARG A 139 8.32 6.47 18.65
N GLY A 140 7.77 5.35 18.21
CA GLY A 140 7.62 4.15 19.05
C GLY A 140 6.44 4.19 20.01
N MET A 141 5.66 5.26 20.00
CA MET A 141 4.43 5.34 20.83
C MET A 141 3.42 4.31 20.34
N SER A 142 2.93 3.48 21.25
CA SER A 142 1.85 2.54 20.96
C SER A 142 0.51 3.28 21.03
N LEU A 143 -0.25 3.28 19.95
CA LEU A 143 -1.59 3.83 19.92
C LEU A 143 -2.62 2.75 20.33
N THR A 144 -3.63 3.14 21.08
CA THR A 144 -4.80 2.29 21.37
C THR A 144 -5.77 2.34 20.20
N SER A 145 -6.67 1.37 20.12
CA SER A 145 -7.81 1.42 19.19
C SER A 145 -9.08 1.78 19.97
N PRO A 146 -9.85 2.78 19.53
CA PRO A 146 -9.61 3.68 18.42
C PRO A 146 -8.46 4.66 18.69
N SER A 147 -7.58 4.87 17.68
CA SER A 147 -6.42 5.74 17.82
C SER A 147 -6.76 7.22 17.72
N GLY A 148 -7.86 7.57 17.03
CA GLY A 148 -8.24 8.95 16.80
C GLY A 148 -9.67 9.12 16.29
N PHE A 149 -9.96 10.35 15.88
CA PHE A 149 -11.26 10.77 15.33
C PHE A 149 -11.07 12.02 14.45
N TYR A 150 -12.05 12.29 13.58
CA TYR A 150 -12.07 13.55 12.82
C TYR A 150 -12.83 14.64 13.61
N TYR A 151 -12.20 15.80 13.68
CA TYR A 151 -12.81 17.02 14.18
C TYR A 151 -12.54 18.17 13.21
N LYS A 152 -13.59 18.79 12.66
CA LYS A 152 -13.49 19.83 11.62
C LYS A 152 -12.56 19.42 10.47
N ASP A 153 -12.81 18.25 9.91
CA ASP A 153 -12.04 17.63 8.81
C ASP A 153 -10.56 17.36 9.10
N GLN A 154 -10.18 17.40 10.37
CA GLN A 154 -8.82 17.12 10.79
C GLN A 154 -8.75 15.86 11.65
N TRP A 155 -7.86 14.96 11.30
CA TRP A 155 -7.57 13.79 12.13
C TRP A 155 -6.90 14.20 13.44
N MET A 156 -7.46 13.76 14.54
CA MET A 156 -6.98 14.00 15.91
C MET A 156 -6.68 12.66 16.55
N LEU A 157 -5.50 12.49 17.14
CA LEU A 157 -5.20 11.32 17.95
C LEU A 157 -5.68 11.49 19.39
N THR A 158 -6.09 10.39 20.03
CA THR A 158 -6.61 10.39 21.40
C THR A 158 -5.52 10.48 22.46
N GLN A 159 -4.27 10.14 22.11
CA GLN A 159 -3.18 9.97 23.08
C GLN A 159 -2.06 11.00 22.96
N CYS A 160 -1.94 11.67 21.82
CA CYS A 160 -0.90 12.67 21.59
C CYS A 160 -1.32 13.69 20.54
N ASN A 161 -0.65 14.84 20.55
CA ASN A 161 -0.86 15.88 19.55
C ASN A 161 0.01 15.65 18.32
N ILE A 162 -0.61 15.63 17.13
CA ILE A 162 0.08 15.54 15.83
C ILE A 162 0.64 16.92 15.50
N ARG A 163 1.91 17.00 15.16
CA ARG A 163 2.48 18.19 14.56
C ARG A 163 1.92 18.37 13.14
N ARG A 164 1.40 19.55 12.85
CA ARG A 164 0.79 19.86 11.56
C ARG A 164 1.73 20.69 10.70
N PHE A 165 1.72 20.39 9.41
CA PHE A 165 2.52 21.05 8.39
C PHE A 165 1.58 21.64 7.33
N ASN A 166 0.95 22.77 7.66
CA ASN A 166 -0.10 23.37 6.84
C ASN A 166 0.42 24.46 5.87
N THR A 167 1.71 24.71 5.86
CA THR A 167 2.35 25.70 4.97
C THR A 167 3.58 25.10 4.29
N PRO A 168 3.91 25.53 3.06
CA PRO A 168 5.14 25.12 2.40
C PRO A 168 6.37 25.32 3.27
N THR A 169 6.50 26.48 3.92
CA THR A 169 7.61 26.80 4.83
C THR A 169 7.77 25.76 5.93
N SER A 170 6.66 25.36 6.59
CA SER A 170 6.74 24.38 7.66
C SER A 170 7.22 23.00 7.20
N ILE A 171 6.89 22.60 5.96
CA ILE A 171 7.40 21.37 5.35
C ILE A 171 8.86 21.52 4.95
N ILE A 172 9.23 22.64 4.35
CA ILE A 172 10.62 22.94 3.97
C ILE A 172 11.52 22.90 5.20
N ASP A 173 11.15 23.56 6.29
CA ASP A 173 11.91 23.54 7.55
C ASP A 173 12.11 22.10 8.11
N CYS A 174 11.11 21.26 7.93
CA CYS A 174 11.19 19.86 8.34
C CYS A 174 12.10 19.01 7.43
N LEU A 175 12.05 19.26 6.13
CA LEU A 175 12.75 18.46 5.12
C LEU A 175 14.10 19.02 4.70
N GLN A 176 14.49 20.21 5.15
CA GLN A 176 15.74 20.84 4.79
C GLN A 176 16.94 19.91 5.00
N GLY A 177 17.76 19.76 3.97
CA GLY A 177 18.93 18.89 3.94
C GLY A 177 18.61 17.40 3.91
N LYS A 178 17.36 16.99 3.65
CA LYS A 178 16.94 15.58 3.64
C LYS A 178 16.85 15.00 2.24
N VAL A 179 17.16 13.70 2.17
CA VAL A 179 16.85 12.84 1.03
C VAL A 179 15.71 11.91 1.45
N VAL A 180 14.55 12.09 0.84
CA VAL A 180 13.34 11.33 1.12
C VAL A 180 13.16 10.27 0.05
N HIS A 181 13.17 9.01 0.46
CA HIS A 181 12.89 7.86 -0.41
C HIS A 181 11.48 7.36 -0.13
N LEU A 182 10.62 7.42 -1.12
CA LEU A 182 9.24 6.91 -1.10
C LEU A 182 9.20 5.62 -1.90
N LEU A 183 9.06 4.48 -1.21
CA LEU A 183 9.16 3.15 -1.83
C LEU A 183 7.84 2.40 -1.68
N GLY A 184 7.25 1.97 -2.78
CA GLY A 184 6.03 1.16 -2.69
C GLY A 184 5.01 1.34 -3.81
N ASP A 185 3.73 1.19 -3.44
CA ASP A 185 2.61 1.24 -4.37
C ASP A 185 2.10 2.69 -4.62
N SER A 186 0.97 2.82 -5.31
CA SER A 186 0.38 4.11 -5.64
C SER A 186 0.04 4.97 -4.43
N THR A 187 -0.19 4.38 -3.25
CA THR A 187 -0.56 5.13 -2.06
C THR A 187 0.62 5.89 -1.42
N ILE A 188 1.87 5.48 -1.68
CA ILE A 188 3.05 6.30 -1.33
C ILE A 188 3.44 7.25 -2.49
N ARG A 189 3.08 6.90 -3.75
CA ARG A 189 3.23 7.83 -4.86
C ARG A 189 2.44 9.11 -4.63
N GLN A 190 1.24 9.03 -4.05
CA GLN A 190 0.45 10.20 -3.66
C GLN A 190 1.19 11.16 -2.72
N TRP A 191 2.07 10.65 -1.86
CA TRP A 191 2.91 11.51 -1.02
C TRP A 191 3.94 12.29 -1.86
N PHE A 192 4.50 11.65 -2.89
CA PHE A 192 5.36 12.35 -3.83
C PHE A 192 4.60 13.43 -4.59
N GLU A 193 3.44 13.07 -5.15
CA GLU A 193 2.58 13.97 -5.93
C GLU A 193 2.14 15.17 -5.08
N TYR A 194 1.76 14.94 -3.82
CA TYR A 194 1.41 16.00 -2.88
C TYR A 194 2.59 16.96 -2.62
N LEU A 195 3.79 16.43 -2.38
CA LEU A 195 4.97 17.28 -2.13
C LEU A 195 5.37 18.07 -3.38
N ASP A 196 5.30 17.44 -4.55
CA ASP A 196 5.60 18.06 -5.87
C ASP A 196 4.63 19.21 -6.18
N GLU A 197 3.36 19.06 -5.84
CA GLU A 197 2.33 20.10 -6.03
C GLU A 197 2.40 21.20 -4.96
N PHE A 198 2.65 20.82 -3.70
CA PHE A 198 2.52 21.74 -2.56
C PHE A 198 3.78 22.59 -2.32
N LEU A 199 4.97 22.09 -2.71
CA LEU A 199 6.24 22.81 -2.53
C LEU A 199 6.65 23.54 -3.82
N PRO A 200 6.60 24.89 -3.86
CA PRO A 200 6.74 25.64 -5.11
C PRO A 200 8.13 25.54 -5.75
N ASP A 201 9.17 25.30 -4.95
CA ASP A 201 10.56 25.24 -5.41
C ASP A 201 11.06 23.81 -5.62
N LEU A 202 10.21 22.81 -5.38
CA LEU A 202 10.52 21.40 -5.61
C LEU A 202 10.33 21.08 -7.10
N THR A 203 11.44 20.97 -7.84
CA THR A 203 11.43 20.74 -9.28
C THR A 203 11.56 19.26 -9.60
N LYS A 204 10.56 18.70 -10.24
CA LYS A 204 10.56 17.32 -10.72
C LYS A 204 11.34 17.18 -12.03
N PHE A 205 12.20 16.17 -12.08
CA PHE A 205 12.90 15.79 -13.31
C PHE A 205 12.03 14.89 -14.17
N ASP A 206 11.95 15.20 -15.46
CA ASP A 206 11.29 14.34 -16.45
C ASP A 206 12.33 13.42 -17.10
N PHE A 207 12.22 12.12 -16.80
CA PHE A 207 13.08 11.09 -17.41
C PHE A 207 12.38 10.34 -18.56
N GLY A 208 11.28 10.91 -19.08
CA GLY A 208 10.46 10.26 -20.12
C GLY A 208 9.63 9.08 -19.62
N GLU A 209 9.42 8.99 -18.31
CA GLU A 209 8.73 7.88 -17.67
C GLU A 209 7.21 7.97 -17.78
N THR A 210 6.56 6.82 -17.71
CA THR A 210 5.10 6.77 -17.70
C THR A 210 4.55 7.40 -16.42
N LYS A 211 3.49 8.20 -16.56
CA LYS A 211 2.91 9.05 -15.50
C LYS A 211 2.49 8.35 -14.19
N LYS A 212 2.55 7.00 -14.09
CA LYS A 212 2.04 6.29 -12.90
C LYS A 212 3.07 5.42 -12.19
N ASN A 213 4.17 5.08 -12.85
CA ASN A 213 5.06 4.02 -12.37
C ASN A 213 6.36 4.58 -11.78
N GLY A 214 6.73 5.81 -12.11
CA GLY A 214 8.06 6.34 -11.84
C GLY A 214 9.15 5.60 -12.65
N PRO A 215 10.41 5.73 -12.26
CA PRO A 215 10.89 6.43 -11.05
C PRO A 215 10.68 7.95 -11.13
N TYR A 216 10.39 8.59 -10.00
CA TYR A 216 10.33 10.04 -9.92
C TYR A 216 11.45 10.56 -9.03
N THR A 217 11.97 11.72 -9.39
CA THR A 217 12.92 12.47 -8.59
C THR A 217 12.59 13.95 -8.68
N ALA A 218 12.50 14.62 -7.53
CA ALA A 218 12.32 16.06 -7.45
C ALA A 218 13.34 16.63 -6.48
N VAL A 219 13.83 17.87 -6.76
CA VAL A 219 14.90 18.51 -6.00
C VAL A 219 14.57 19.97 -5.76
N ASP A 220 14.75 20.42 -4.52
CA ASP A 220 14.87 21.82 -4.14
C ASP A 220 16.34 22.08 -3.77
N ILE A 221 17.04 22.76 -4.66
CA ILE A 221 18.48 23.01 -4.52
C ILE A 221 18.76 23.98 -3.38
N ALA A 222 17.94 25.02 -3.22
CA ALA A 222 18.13 26.06 -2.21
C ALA A 222 18.05 25.48 -0.80
N ASN A 223 17.07 24.61 -0.54
CA ASN A 223 16.83 23.97 0.75
C ASN A 223 17.51 22.61 0.86
N LYS A 224 18.20 22.15 -0.19
CA LYS A 224 18.89 20.84 -0.24
C LYS A 224 17.94 19.66 0.06
N ILE A 225 16.72 19.73 -0.49
CA ILE A 225 15.73 18.67 -0.38
C ILE A 225 15.75 17.84 -1.64
N MET A 226 15.74 16.52 -1.51
CA MET A 226 15.56 15.60 -2.62
C MET A 226 14.48 14.58 -2.26
N VAL A 227 13.48 14.43 -3.11
CA VAL A 227 12.41 13.45 -2.97
C VAL A 227 12.46 12.47 -4.13
N LYS A 228 12.47 11.17 -3.81
CA LYS A 228 12.51 10.09 -4.81
C LYS A 228 11.34 9.15 -4.58
N TYR A 229 10.68 8.74 -5.66
CA TYR A 229 9.68 7.68 -5.64
C TYR A 229 10.12 6.51 -6.52
N ARG A 230 9.95 5.30 -5.99
CA ARG A 230 10.12 4.03 -6.71
C ARG A 230 8.96 3.09 -6.43
N CYS A 231 8.38 2.55 -7.50
CA CYS A 231 7.41 1.47 -7.39
C CYS A 231 8.10 0.18 -6.94
N HIS A 232 7.37 -0.67 -6.23
CA HIS A 232 7.87 -1.99 -5.83
C HIS A 232 7.92 -2.97 -7.02
N GLY A 233 8.65 -4.07 -6.86
CA GLY A 233 8.71 -5.16 -7.85
C GLY A 233 7.40 -5.95 -7.97
N PRO A 234 7.29 -6.86 -8.96
CA PRO A 234 6.10 -7.67 -9.17
C PRO A 234 5.62 -8.40 -7.90
N PRO A 235 4.30 -8.61 -7.74
CA PRO A 235 3.22 -8.26 -8.66
C PRO A 235 2.90 -6.77 -8.64
N ILE A 236 2.69 -6.16 -9.82
CA ILE A 236 2.29 -4.75 -9.96
C ILE A 236 1.06 -4.68 -10.85
N GLU A 237 -0.06 -4.20 -10.32
CA GLU A 237 -1.33 -4.13 -11.04
C GLU A 237 -1.46 -2.86 -11.91
N PHE A 238 -0.39 -2.37 -12.48
CA PHE A 238 -0.41 -1.28 -13.46
C PHE A 238 -0.52 -1.78 -14.89
N SER A 239 -0.92 -0.90 -15.79
CA SER A 239 -1.16 -1.25 -17.18
C SER A 239 0.12 -1.55 -17.96
N ASP A 240 1.22 -0.91 -17.62
CA ASP A 240 2.50 -1.09 -18.31
C ASP A 240 3.65 -0.55 -17.45
N VAL A 241 4.62 -1.40 -17.12
CA VAL A 241 5.83 -1.06 -16.38
C VAL A 241 7.03 -1.61 -17.13
N SER A 242 7.97 -0.76 -17.54
CA SER A 242 9.20 -1.21 -18.18
C SER A 242 9.92 -2.24 -17.30
N SER A 243 10.44 -3.31 -17.92
CA SER A 243 11.23 -4.32 -17.19
C SER A 243 12.47 -3.74 -16.52
N GLN A 244 12.98 -2.60 -16.99
CA GLN A 244 14.11 -1.88 -16.38
C GLN A 244 13.76 -1.18 -15.07
N HIS A 245 12.46 -0.99 -14.79
CA HIS A 245 11.95 -0.31 -13.59
C HIS A 245 11.31 -1.26 -12.57
N LEU A 246 11.49 -2.56 -12.75
CA LEU A 246 11.01 -3.58 -11.82
C LEU A 246 11.99 -3.78 -10.67
N HIS A 247 11.97 -2.87 -9.69
CA HIS A 247 12.86 -2.89 -8.54
C HIS A 247 12.17 -3.42 -7.29
N TYR A 248 12.82 -4.33 -6.58
CA TYR A 248 12.34 -4.80 -5.28
C TYR A 248 12.80 -3.84 -4.18
N ILE A 249 11.89 -3.49 -3.26
CA ILE A 249 12.18 -2.54 -2.16
C ILE A 249 13.40 -3.00 -1.34
N ALA A 250 13.54 -4.29 -1.09
CA ALA A 250 14.69 -4.81 -0.36
C ALA A 250 16.02 -4.48 -1.06
N ASN A 251 16.07 -4.61 -2.39
CA ASN A 251 17.26 -4.28 -3.18
C ASN A 251 17.57 -2.77 -3.15
N GLU A 252 16.54 -1.92 -3.23
CA GLU A 252 16.71 -0.46 -3.09
C GLU A 252 17.27 -0.09 -1.71
N LEU A 253 16.76 -0.71 -0.64
CA LEU A 253 17.24 -0.50 0.73
C LEU A 253 18.69 -0.91 0.92
N ASP A 254 19.14 -1.96 0.25
CA ASP A 254 20.53 -2.43 0.33
C ASP A 254 21.51 -1.42 -0.30
N GLU A 255 21.06 -0.64 -1.29
CA GLU A 255 21.85 0.38 -1.99
C GLU A 255 21.84 1.75 -1.27
N ILE A 256 20.87 2.02 -0.39
CA ILE A 256 20.78 3.27 0.36
C ILE A 256 21.83 3.30 1.46
N ARG A 257 22.67 4.34 1.48
CA ARG A 257 23.67 4.54 2.54
C ARG A 257 23.05 4.76 3.91
N GLY A 258 21.91 5.46 3.96
CA GLY A 258 21.28 5.87 5.21
C GLY A 258 21.94 7.10 5.86
N GLY A 259 21.71 7.25 7.17
CA GLY A 259 22.21 8.35 8.00
C GLY A 259 21.12 9.37 8.35
N LYS A 260 21.47 10.34 9.21
CA LYS A 260 20.54 11.33 9.79
C LYS A 260 19.76 12.18 8.78
N ASN A 261 20.27 12.27 7.55
CA ASN A 261 19.63 13.03 6.47
C ASN A 261 18.77 12.15 5.54
N SER A 262 18.73 10.85 5.77
CA SER A 262 17.93 9.91 4.98
C SER A 262 16.61 9.59 5.67
N VAL A 263 15.51 9.82 4.97
CA VAL A 263 14.16 9.45 5.37
C VAL A 263 13.62 8.47 4.35
N ILE A 264 13.17 7.31 4.81
CA ILE A 264 12.66 6.25 3.94
C ILE A 264 11.24 5.93 4.38
N ALA A 265 10.26 6.21 3.52
CA ALA A 265 8.88 5.86 3.76
C ALA A 265 8.48 4.71 2.82
N ILE A 266 7.89 3.68 3.40
CA ILE A 266 7.54 2.43 2.71
C ILE A 266 6.06 2.15 2.89
N THR A 267 5.38 1.82 1.80
CA THR A 267 4.06 1.18 1.83
C THR A 267 4.00 0.09 0.76
N ILE A 268 3.50 -1.06 1.14
CA ILE A 268 3.37 -2.19 0.23
C ILE A 268 2.25 -3.10 0.72
N TRP A 269 1.10 -3.06 0.07
CA TRP A 269 -0.05 -3.89 0.43
C TRP A 269 -1.05 -4.01 -0.72
N ALA A 270 -1.29 -2.92 -1.48
CA ALA A 270 -2.43 -2.80 -2.38
C ALA A 270 -2.46 -3.90 -3.46
N HIS A 271 -1.31 -4.24 -4.02
CA HIS A 271 -1.17 -5.24 -5.08
C HIS A 271 -1.00 -6.68 -4.54
N PHE A 272 -0.95 -6.85 -3.21
CA PHE A 272 -0.82 -8.16 -2.56
C PHE A 272 -2.14 -8.69 -2.01
N SER A 273 -3.19 -7.87 -1.93
CA SER A 273 -4.48 -8.26 -1.37
C SER A 273 -5.18 -9.39 -2.14
N THR A 274 -4.75 -9.65 -3.37
CA THR A 274 -5.28 -10.71 -4.24
C THR A 274 -4.53 -12.03 -4.14
N PHE A 275 -3.39 -12.06 -3.45
CA PHE A 275 -2.54 -13.25 -3.30
C PHE A 275 -2.68 -13.90 -1.93
N PRO A 276 -2.30 -15.19 -1.78
CA PRO A 276 -2.11 -15.81 -0.48
C PRO A 276 -1.22 -14.97 0.43
N VAL A 277 -1.52 -14.94 1.74
CA VAL A 277 -0.81 -14.09 2.71
C VAL A 277 0.69 -14.41 2.77
N GLU A 278 1.06 -15.65 2.51
CA GLU A 278 2.45 -16.14 2.47
C GLU A 278 3.31 -15.39 1.46
N VAL A 279 2.73 -14.98 0.34
CA VAL A 279 3.42 -14.17 -0.68
C VAL A 279 3.80 -12.80 -0.09
N TYR A 280 2.87 -12.19 0.63
CA TYR A 280 3.11 -10.92 1.31
C TYR A 280 4.11 -11.05 2.45
N ILE A 281 4.00 -12.11 3.27
CA ILE A 281 4.95 -12.40 4.36
C ILE A 281 6.37 -12.53 3.81
N ARG A 282 6.58 -13.27 2.73
CA ARG A 282 7.89 -13.40 2.07
C ARG A 282 8.46 -12.03 1.65
N ARG A 283 7.62 -11.20 1.02
CA ARG A 283 8.01 -9.84 0.63
C ARG A 283 8.43 -9.01 1.84
N LEU A 284 7.65 -9.04 2.91
CA LEU A 284 7.96 -8.31 4.14
C LEU A 284 9.21 -8.83 4.86
N GLN A 285 9.46 -10.15 4.83
CA GLN A 285 10.69 -10.73 5.39
C GLN A 285 11.94 -10.18 4.70
N ASN A 286 11.93 -10.08 3.37
CA ASN A 286 13.03 -9.49 2.62
C ASN A 286 13.22 -8.00 2.97
N ILE A 287 12.14 -7.22 2.98
CA ILE A 287 12.19 -5.81 3.37
C ILE A 287 12.69 -5.63 4.80
N ARG A 288 12.18 -6.43 5.74
CA ARG A 288 12.60 -6.39 7.15
C ARG A 288 14.08 -6.68 7.31
N ARG A 289 14.61 -7.70 6.61
CA ARG A 289 16.04 -8.03 6.60
C ARG A 289 16.88 -6.83 6.14
N SER A 290 16.54 -6.22 5.01
CA SER A 290 17.25 -5.07 4.47
C SER A 290 17.14 -3.83 5.37
N ILE A 291 15.99 -3.61 6.03
CA ILE A 291 15.83 -2.54 7.03
C ILE A 291 16.76 -2.77 8.24
N VAL A 292 16.79 -3.98 8.78
CA VAL A 292 17.68 -4.31 9.91
C VAL A 292 19.14 -4.09 9.54
N GLN A 293 19.56 -4.54 8.35
CA GLN A 293 20.91 -4.30 7.86
C GLN A 293 21.22 -2.81 7.67
N LEU A 294 20.26 -2.04 7.14
CA LEU A 294 20.41 -0.59 7.00
C LEU A 294 20.55 0.10 8.36
N LEU A 295 19.71 -0.23 9.32
CA LEU A 295 19.76 0.35 10.66
C LEU A 295 21.04 -0.05 11.42
N ASN A 296 21.57 -1.25 11.20
CA ASN A 296 22.85 -1.68 11.76
C ASN A 296 24.05 -0.86 11.24
N ARG A 297 24.05 -0.54 9.92
CA ARG A 297 25.12 0.28 9.33
C ARG A 297 24.91 1.79 9.51
N SER A 298 23.67 2.23 9.71
CA SER A 298 23.28 3.64 9.79
C SER A 298 22.08 3.83 10.71
N PRO A 299 22.27 3.77 12.05
CA PRO A 299 21.18 3.76 13.04
C PRO A 299 20.35 5.05 13.07
N ASP A 300 20.91 6.16 12.58
CA ASP A 300 20.23 7.46 12.52
C ASP A 300 19.28 7.60 11.32
N THR A 301 19.17 6.58 10.46
CA THR A 301 18.25 6.57 9.34
C THR A 301 16.81 6.52 9.85
N GLN A 302 15.97 7.40 9.33
CA GLN A 302 14.54 7.41 9.67
C GLN A 302 13.76 6.52 8.70
N ILE A 303 13.11 5.50 9.26
CA ILE A 303 12.27 4.58 8.48
C ILE A 303 10.83 4.70 8.94
N ILE A 304 9.92 4.87 7.99
CA ILE A 304 8.50 5.06 8.18
C ILE A 304 7.77 3.96 7.41
N MET A 305 6.88 3.26 8.10
CA MET A 305 5.97 2.29 7.49
C MET A 305 4.56 2.89 7.46
N LYS A 306 4.05 3.19 6.26
CA LYS A 306 2.64 3.52 6.10
C LYS A 306 1.85 2.22 6.00
N THR A 307 0.85 2.07 6.84
CA THR A 307 -0.01 0.89 6.87
C THR A 307 -1.03 0.88 5.73
N ALA A 308 -1.82 -0.19 5.63
CA ALA A 308 -2.91 -0.26 4.68
C ALA A 308 -3.99 0.80 4.97
N ASN A 309 -4.81 1.07 4.00
CA ASN A 309 -6.02 1.89 4.12
C ASN A 309 -7.22 1.14 3.55
N VAL A 310 -8.44 1.56 3.93
CA VAL A 310 -9.67 1.01 3.37
C VAL A 310 -9.78 1.37 1.89
N ARG A 311 -10.56 0.57 1.16
CA ARG A 311 -10.88 0.79 -0.25
C ARG A 311 -12.36 1.08 -0.41
N ALA A 312 -12.72 1.93 -1.36
CA ALA A 312 -14.10 2.02 -1.83
C ALA A 312 -14.40 0.78 -2.67
N LEU A 313 -15.16 -0.13 -2.07
CA LEU A 313 -15.49 -1.39 -2.73
C LEU A 313 -16.70 -1.23 -3.63
N LYS A 314 -16.48 -1.32 -4.93
CA LYS A 314 -17.55 -1.67 -5.85
C LYS A 314 -17.80 -3.17 -5.70
N PRO A 315 -19.06 -3.63 -5.62
CA PRO A 315 -19.38 -5.03 -5.41
C PRO A 315 -18.67 -5.99 -6.37
N GLU A 316 -18.57 -5.63 -7.63
CA GLU A 316 -17.91 -6.40 -8.68
C GLU A 316 -16.41 -6.59 -8.47
N HIS A 317 -15.77 -5.70 -7.73
CA HIS A 317 -14.34 -5.77 -7.42
C HIS A 317 -14.05 -6.41 -6.07
N SER A 318 -15.06 -6.61 -5.22
CA SER A 318 -14.88 -7.09 -3.84
C SER A 318 -14.26 -8.50 -3.76
N ILE A 319 -14.42 -9.32 -4.80
CA ILE A 319 -13.82 -10.66 -4.88
C ILE A 319 -12.31 -10.60 -5.03
N PHE A 320 -11.82 -9.59 -5.75
CA PHE A 320 -10.39 -9.39 -6.02
C PHE A 320 -9.73 -8.53 -4.95
N HIS A 321 -10.39 -7.41 -4.60
CA HIS A 321 -9.89 -6.40 -3.67
C HIS A 321 -10.94 -6.13 -2.62
N ASN A 322 -10.68 -6.48 -1.38
CA ASN A 322 -11.62 -6.31 -0.28
C ASN A 322 -10.91 -5.87 1.00
N ASP A 323 -11.64 -5.19 1.88
CA ASP A 323 -11.10 -4.67 3.12
C ASP A 323 -10.69 -5.76 4.09
N TRP A 324 -11.32 -6.95 4.05
CA TRP A 324 -10.92 -8.06 4.88
C TRP A 324 -9.49 -8.52 4.59
N ASN A 325 -9.15 -8.75 3.31
CA ASN A 325 -7.79 -9.10 2.92
C ASN A 325 -6.81 -7.96 3.26
N CYS A 326 -7.18 -6.70 3.01
CA CYS A 326 -6.35 -5.54 3.34
C CYS A 326 -6.08 -5.45 4.85
N PHE A 327 -7.09 -5.66 5.69
CA PHE A 327 -6.95 -5.69 7.15
C PHE A 327 -6.01 -6.80 7.64
N GLN A 328 -6.06 -7.98 7.00
CA GLN A 328 -5.11 -9.05 7.32
C GLN A 328 -3.67 -8.65 6.97
N LEU A 329 -3.44 -8.05 5.80
CA LEU A 329 -2.11 -7.56 5.41
C LEU A 329 -1.61 -6.47 6.36
N ASP A 330 -2.48 -5.54 6.77
CA ASP A 330 -2.20 -4.51 7.78
C ASP A 330 -1.72 -5.13 9.10
N SER A 331 -2.48 -6.11 9.58
CA SER A 331 -2.15 -6.82 10.82
C SER A 331 -0.81 -7.56 10.75
N VAL A 332 -0.50 -8.17 9.61
CA VAL A 332 0.78 -8.84 9.35
C VAL A 332 1.92 -7.83 9.34
N LEU A 333 1.78 -6.71 8.62
CA LEU A 333 2.77 -5.65 8.56
C LEU A 333 3.12 -5.15 9.98
N LYS A 334 2.10 -4.75 10.74
CA LYS A 334 2.29 -4.23 12.11
C LYS A 334 3.02 -5.23 13.00
N LYS A 335 2.65 -6.51 12.95
CA LYS A 335 3.32 -7.57 13.73
C LYS A 335 4.76 -7.78 13.32
N MET A 336 5.06 -7.80 12.02
CA MET A 336 6.40 -8.08 11.53
C MET A 336 7.41 -6.97 11.80
N PHE A 337 6.96 -5.73 11.97
CA PHE A 337 7.85 -4.58 12.17
C PHE A 337 7.79 -4.00 13.59
N LYS A 338 7.02 -4.62 14.50
CA LYS A 338 6.84 -4.13 15.89
C LYS A 338 8.14 -3.96 16.66
N ASP A 339 9.08 -4.89 16.47
CA ASP A 339 10.29 -5.00 17.31
C ASP A 339 11.53 -4.33 16.68
N ILE A 340 11.36 -3.54 15.63
CA ILE A 340 12.44 -2.80 14.99
C ILE A 340 12.19 -1.29 15.03
N ASN A 341 13.26 -0.52 14.93
CA ASN A 341 13.21 0.93 15.06
C ASN A 341 12.63 1.60 13.80
N VAL A 342 11.32 1.45 13.59
CA VAL A 342 10.54 2.10 12.53
C VAL A 342 9.41 2.92 13.13
N ALA A 343 9.00 3.99 12.45
CA ALA A 343 7.79 4.74 12.79
C ALA A 343 6.62 4.21 11.96
N PHE A 344 5.43 4.17 12.53
CA PHE A 344 4.20 3.83 11.79
C PHE A 344 3.36 5.08 11.50
N VAL A 345 2.86 5.16 10.28
CA VAL A 345 1.72 6.00 9.93
C VAL A 345 0.54 5.06 9.75
N ASP A 346 -0.31 4.98 10.78
CA ASP A 346 -1.48 4.11 10.78
C ASP A 346 -2.61 4.76 9.98
N ALA A 347 -2.71 4.35 8.72
CA ALA A 347 -3.73 4.86 7.80
C ALA A 347 -5.06 4.11 7.90
N TRP A 348 -5.11 2.93 8.55
CA TRP A 348 -6.31 2.10 8.58
C TRP A 348 -7.46 2.81 9.29
N GLU A 349 -7.28 3.16 10.57
CA GLU A 349 -8.33 3.82 11.35
C GLU A 349 -8.64 5.23 10.83
N MET A 350 -7.63 5.96 10.38
CA MET A 350 -7.79 7.27 9.75
C MET A 350 -8.72 7.21 8.53
N THR A 351 -8.55 6.21 7.68
CA THR A 351 -9.35 6.11 6.45
C THR A 351 -10.73 5.48 6.69
N ILE A 352 -10.87 4.55 7.64
CA ILE A 352 -12.20 3.99 7.98
C ILE A 352 -13.10 5.01 8.68
N ALA A 353 -12.50 5.91 9.46
CA ALA A 353 -13.25 6.96 10.18
C ALA A 353 -13.60 8.17 9.28
N HIS A 354 -13.06 8.23 8.06
CA HIS A 354 -13.33 9.33 7.15
C HIS A 354 -14.73 9.18 6.52
N TYR A 355 -15.53 10.23 6.56
CA TYR A 355 -16.95 10.22 6.13
C TYR A 355 -17.13 10.41 4.62
N LEU A 356 -16.11 10.89 3.91
CA LEU A 356 -16.20 11.09 2.47
C LEU A 356 -16.13 9.75 1.73
N PRO A 357 -16.77 9.64 0.56
CA PRO A 357 -16.63 8.46 -0.27
C PRO A 357 -15.16 8.29 -0.67
N HIS A 358 -14.63 7.11 -0.37
CA HIS A 358 -13.28 6.73 -0.78
C HIS A 358 -13.29 6.13 -2.18
N ASP A 359 -12.25 6.36 -2.92
CA ASP A 359 -11.87 5.54 -4.09
C ASP A 359 -10.73 4.60 -3.67
N ILE A 360 -10.14 3.88 -4.62
CA ILE A 360 -8.93 3.07 -4.41
C ILE A 360 -7.82 3.88 -3.73
N HIS A 361 -7.84 5.17 -3.93
CA HIS A 361 -6.94 6.17 -3.37
C HIS A 361 -7.77 7.16 -2.53
N PRO A 362 -7.97 6.88 -1.24
CA PRO A 362 -8.67 7.78 -0.34
C PRO A 362 -7.86 9.05 -0.07
#